data_e652eea469ceaa8f03f458499d98289b
#
_entry.id   e652eea469ceaa8f03f458499d98289b
#
_cell.length_a   1.000
_cell.length_b   1.000
_cell.length_c   1.000
_cell.angle_alpha   90.00
_cell.angle_beta   90.00
_cell.angle_gamma   90.00
#
_symmetry.space_group_name_H-M   'P 1'
#
loop_
_entity.id
_entity.type
_entity.pdbx_description
1 polymer ?
#
loop_
_entity_poly.entity_id
_entity_poly.type
_entity_poly.pdbx_seq_one_letter_code
_entity_poly.pdbx_strand_id
1 'polypeptide(L)'
;MIKEKGLESKSAAWNRRRVGNEQETKVQEYLQTQGYEIVARNFYTKHGEIDLIAKKDGYLVFIEVKYRADERFGAPEEAVDFRKQKKIIAAAQYYMYKNRIPFDAPCRFDVAGVTGEEIRVTENAFWM
;
A
#
# COMPACT_ATOMS: atom_id res chain seq x y z
N MET A 1 8.58 -35.46 8.72
CA MET A 1 7.12 -35.44 8.55
C MET A 1 6.55 -34.10 8.95
N ILE A 2 6.41 -33.84 10.25
CA ILE A 2 5.95 -32.51 10.71
C ILE A 2 6.92 -31.42 10.26
N LYS A 3 8.22 -31.70 10.31
CA LYS A 3 9.25 -30.76 9.85
C LYS A 3 9.13 -30.48 8.36
N GLU A 4 8.83 -31.49 7.55
CA GLU A 4 8.66 -31.31 6.12
C GLU A 4 7.48 -30.43 5.80
N LYS A 5 6.34 -30.66 6.46
CA LYS A 5 5.16 -29.80 6.31
C LYS A 5 5.47 -28.36 6.73
N GLY A 6 6.20 -28.20 7.84
CA GLY A 6 6.60 -26.90 8.31
C GLY A 6 7.51 -26.17 7.32
N LEU A 7 8.45 -26.87 6.73
CA LEU A 7 9.35 -26.34 5.73
C LEU A 7 8.61 -25.93 4.46
N GLU A 8 7.69 -26.76 3.98
CA GLU A 8 6.88 -26.46 2.80
C GLU A 8 6.03 -25.21 3.04
N SER A 9 5.36 -25.13 4.19
CA SER A 9 4.56 -23.98 4.55
C SER A 9 5.41 -22.71 4.63
N LYS A 10 6.59 -22.79 5.24
CA LYS A 10 7.51 -21.67 5.35
C LYS A 10 8.02 -21.24 3.97
N SER A 11 8.38 -22.17 3.11
CA SER A 11 8.80 -21.89 1.74
C SER A 11 7.71 -21.18 0.96
N ALA A 12 6.48 -21.69 1.01
CA ALA A 12 5.36 -21.09 0.29
C ALA A 12 5.07 -19.69 0.80
N ALA A 13 5.08 -19.47 2.12
CA ALA A 13 4.87 -18.15 2.72
C ALA A 13 6.00 -17.20 2.33
N TRP A 14 7.24 -17.67 2.34
CA TRP A 14 8.39 -16.86 1.96
C TRP A 14 8.32 -16.44 0.49
N ASN A 15 7.94 -17.37 -0.39
CA ASN A 15 7.80 -17.09 -1.82
C ASN A 15 6.72 -16.06 -2.09
N ARG A 16 5.58 -16.13 -1.40
CA ARG A 16 4.53 -15.12 -1.53
C ARG A 16 4.99 -13.73 -1.09
N ARG A 17 5.72 -13.65 0.02
CA ARG A 17 6.28 -12.37 0.49
C ARG A 17 7.29 -11.81 -0.50
N ARG A 18 8.13 -12.67 -1.05
CA ARG A 18 9.14 -12.25 -2.02
C ARG A 18 8.49 -11.67 -3.27
N VAL A 19 7.48 -12.34 -3.81
CA VAL A 19 6.75 -11.85 -4.98
C VAL A 19 6.08 -10.52 -4.66
N GLY A 20 5.42 -10.40 -3.50
CA GLY A 20 4.80 -9.17 -3.05
C GLY A 20 5.83 -8.03 -2.93
N ASN A 21 6.99 -8.31 -2.36
CA ASN A 21 8.04 -7.31 -2.19
C ASN A 21 8.62 -6.85 -3.52
N GLU A 22 8.78 -7.76 -4.48
CA GLU A 22 9.25 -7.42 -5.83
C GLU A 22 8.24 -6.51 -6.53
N GLN A 23 6.96 -6.82 -6.41
CA GLN A 23 5.88 -6.02 -7.00
C GLN A 23 5.80 -4.65 -6.34
N GLU A 24 5.90 -4.60 -5.01
CA GLU A 24 5.90 -3.33 -4.28
C GLU A 24 7.10 -2.47 -4.67
N THR A 25 8.25 -3.07 -4.91
CA THR A 25 9.44 -2.36 -5.38
C THR A 25 9.21 -1.75 -6.75
N LYS A 26 8.57 -2.48 -7.67
CA LYS A 26 8.22 -1.95 -8.99
C LYS A 26 7.27 -0.75 -8.89
N VAL A 27 6.27 -0.85 -8.02
CA VAL A 27 5.34 0.25 -7.78
C VAL A 27 6.09 1.45 -7.21
N GLN A 28 6.95 1.23 -6.24
CA GLN A 28 7.75 2.28 -5.63
C GLN A 28 8.60 3.00 -6.67
N GLU A 29 9.29 2.25 -7.51
CA GLU A 29 10.13 2.81 -8.58
C GLU A 29 9.30 3.65 -9.55
N TYR A 30 8.13 3.14 -9.94
CA TYR A 30 7.23 3.88 -10.80
C TYR A 30 6.78 5.18 -10.16
N LEU A 31 6.36 5.13 -8.89
CA LEU A 31 5.92 6.34 -8.18
C LEU A 31 7.04 7.36 -8.07
N GLN A 32 8.27 6.91 -7.86
CA GLN A 32 9.42 7.81 -7.81
C GLN A 32 9.59 8.54 -9.13
N THR A 33 9.35 7.87 -10.27
CA THR A 33 9.39 8.55 -11.59
C THR A 33 8.28 9.58 -11.73
N GLN A 34 7.20 9.45 -10.96
CA GLN A 34 6.05 10.36 -11.00
C GLN A 34 6.14 11.48 -9.95
N GLY A 35 7.29 11.59 -9.27
CA GLY A 35 7.52 12.67 -8.33
C GLY A 35 7.19 12.35 -6.88
N TYR A 36 6.92 11.10 -6.55
CA TYR A 36 6.70 10.70 -5.16
C TYR A 36 8.05 10.46 -4.48
N GLU A 37 8.23 11.05 -3.31
CA GLU A 37 9.37 10.77 -2.44
C GLU A 37 8.93 9.75 -1.40
N ILE A 38 9.39 8.51 -1.52
CA ILE A 38 8.97 7.44 -0.61
C ILE A 38 9.67 7.63 0.73
N VAL A 39 8.89 7.73 1.81
CA VAL A 39 9.42 7.94 3.16
C VAL A 39 9.27 6.72 4.06
N ALA A 40 8.34 5.82 3.75
CA ALA A 40 8.16 4.59 4.52
C ALA A 40 7.50 3.53 3.67
N ARG A 41 7.69 2.28 4.06
CA ARG A 41 7.17 1.13 3.34
C ARG A 41 6.71 0.09 4.36
N ASN A 42 5.55 -0.52 4.10
CA ASN A 42 5.00 -1.58 4.94
C ASN A 42 4.87 -1.13 6.41
N PHE A 43 4.12 -0.06 6.62
CA PHE A 43 3.88 0.45 7.96
C PHE A 43 2.74 -0.33 8.61
N TYR A 44 3.05 -1.12 9.64
CA TYR A 44 2.09 -1.99 10.31
C TYR A 44 1.62 -1.38 11.62
N THR A 45 0.30 -1.50 11.88
CA THR A 45 -0.28 -1.14 13.16
C THR A 45 -1.29 -2.22 13.56
N LYS A 46 -1.76 -2.19 14.80
CA LYS A 46 -2.83 -3.10 15.23
C LYS A 46 -4.15 -2.85 14.52
N HIS A 47 -4.32 -1.69 13.90
CA HIS A 47 -5.54 -1.32 13.19
C HIS A 47 -5.51 -1.65 11.70
N GLY A 48 -4.32 -1.77 11.14
CA GLY A 48 -4.14 -2.03 9.72
C GLY A 48 -2.73 -1.72 9.28
N GLU A 49 -2.50 -1.80 7.97
CA GLU A 49 -1.19 -1.49 7.39
C GLU A 49 -1.32 -0.51 6.24
N ILE A 50 -0.22 0.17 5.93
CA ILE A 50 -0.11 1.06 4.78
C ILE A 50 1.07 0.56 3.96
N ASP A 51 0.82 0.30 2.68
CA ASP A 51 1.85 -0.27 1.80
C ASP A 51 3.01 0.69 1.57
N LEU A 52 2.70 1.93 1.25
CA LEU A 52 3.72 2.96 1.01
C LEU A 52 3.27 4.29 1.60
N ILE A 53 4.21 5.05 2.13
CA ILE A 53 3.99 6.43 2.58
C ILE A 53 5.00 7.30 1.85
N ALA A 54 4.51 8.40 1.27
CA ALA A 54 5.33 9.25 0.42
C ALA A 54 5.01 10.72 0.63
N LYS A 55 5.84 11.57 0.05
CA LYS A 55 5.57 13.01 -0.05
C LYS A 55 5.47 13.37 -1.53
N LYS A 56 4.48 14.16 -1.88
CA LYS A 56 4.33 14.68 -3.23
C LYS A 56 3.55 16.00 -3.20
N ASP A 57 4.09 17.00 -3.86
CA ASP A 57 3.43 18.31 -4.03
C ASP A 57 2.94 18.93 -2.73
N GLY A 58 3.72 18.76 -1.66
CA GLY A 58 3.36 19.30 -0.34
C GLY A 58 2.41 18.45 0.47
N TYR A 59 1.98 17.29 -0.07
CA TYR A 59 1.11 16.36 0.64
C TYR A 59 1.91 15.21 1.23
N LEU A 60 1.44 14.74 2.40
CA LEU A 60 1.81 13.43 2.90
C LEU A 60 0.82 12.45 2.30
N VAL A 61 1.31 11.47 1.56
CA VAL A 61 0.48 10.56 0.78
C VAL A 61 0.57 9.14 1.33
N PHE A 62 -0.59 8.57 1.67
CA PHE A 62 -0.69 7.17 2.11
C PHE A 62 -1.21 6.35 0.93
N ILE A 63 -0.47 5.32 0.55
CA ILE A 63 -0.71 4.61 -0.71
C ILE A 63 -1.04 3.15 -0.44
N GLU A 64 -2.18 2.71 -0.94
CA GLU A 64 -2.58 1.29 -0.97
C GLU A 64 -2.27 0.73 -2.35
N VAL A 65 -1.60 -0.43 -2.37
CA VAL A 65 -1.26 -1.12 -3.62
C VAL A 65 -2.22 -2.29 -3.81
N LYS A 66 -2.91 -2.34 -4.96
CA LYS A 66 -3.86 -3.40 -5.29
C LYS A 66 -3.46 -4.10 -6.58
N TYR A 67 -3.46 -5.42 -6.52
CA TYR A 67 -3.11 -6.27 -7.67
C TYR A 67 -4.35 -6.97 -8.22
N ARG A 68 -4.48 -6.97 -9.53
CA ARG A 68 -5.52 -7.71 -10.25
C ARG A 68 -4.89 -8.46 -11.42
N ALA A 69 -5.39 -9.66 -11.69
CA ALA A 69 -4.94 -10.43 -12.85
C ALA A 69 -5.38 -9.73 -14.15
N ASP A 70 -6.59 -9.16 -14.13
CA ASP A 70 -7.15 -8.38 -15.22
C ASP A 70 -8.28 -7.50 -14.67
N GLU A 71 -8.95 -6.73 -15.55
CA GLU A 71 -9.99 -5.79 -15.15
C GLU A 71 -11.40 -6.36 -15.19
N ARG A 72 -11.57 -7.69 -15.38
CA ARG A 72 -12.91 -8.30 -15.45
C ARG A 72 -13.70 -8.11 -14.15
N PHE A 73 -13.04 -7.94 -13.03
CA PHE A 73 -13.66 -7.79 -11.71
C PHE A 73 -13.62 -6.34 -11.23
N GLY A 74 -13.57 -5.39 -12.15
CA GLY A 74 -13.47 -3.97 -11.85
C GLY A 74 -12.04 -3.48 -11.81
N ALA A 75 -11.85 -2.18 -11.81
CA ALA A 75 -10.53 -1.57 -11.71
C ALA A 75 -9.92 -1.86 -10.32
N PRO A 76 -8.58 -2.03 -10.21
CA PRO A 76 -7.95 -2.32 -8.92
C PRO A 76 -8.27 -1.31 -7.82
N GLU A 77 -8.35 -0.03 -8.14
CA GLU A 77 -8.65 1.03 -7.17
C GLU A 77 -10.05 0.92 -6.60
N GLU A 78 -10.99 0.27 -7.30
CA GLU A 78 -12.35 0.05 -6.81
C GLU A 78 -12.44 -1.04 -5.75
N ALA A 79 -11.36 -1.83 -5.58
CA ALA A 79 -11.34 -2.91 -4.61
C ALA A 79 -11.06 -2.43 -3.18
N VAL A 80 -10.80 -1.15 -2.98
CA VAL A 80 -10.57 -0.58 -1.64
C VAL A 80 -11.91 -0.16 -1.06
N ASP A 81 -12.57 -1.10 -0.36
CA ASP A 81 -13.88 -0.86 0.21
C ASP A 81 -13.83 0.03 1.46
N PHE A 82 -15.01 0.39 1.97
CA PHE A 82 -15.12 1.30 3.10
C PHE A 82 -14.44 0.75 4.37
N ARG A 83 -14.55 -0.55 4.61
CA ARG A 83 -13.90 -1.19 5.76
C ARG A 83 -12.38 -1.07 5.67
N LYS A 84 -11.83 -1.32 4.49
CA LYS A 84 -10.39 -1.21 4.25
C LYS A 84 -9.94 0.25 4.38
N GLN A 85 -10.73 1.18 3.83
CA GLN A 85 -10.43 2.61 3.96
C GLN A 85 -10.33 3.03 5.42
N LYS A 86 -11.25 2.59 6.27
CA LYS A 86 -11.21 2.90 7.71
C LYS A 86 -9.94 2.40 8.37
N LYS A 87 -9.50 1.20 8.01
CA LYS A 87 -8.27 0.62 8.57
C LYS A 87 -7.04 1.42 8.13
N ILE A 88 -7.00 1.83 6.87
CA ILE A 88 -5.90 2.63 6.33
C ILE A 88 -5.88 4.00 7.04
N ILE A 89 -7.04 4.63 7.20
CA ILE A 89 -7.16 5.92 7.87
C ILE A 89 -6.66 5.81 9.31
N ALA A 90 -7.07 4.76 10.05
CA ALA A 90 -6.60 4.56 11.43
C ALA A 90 -5.08 4.39 11.49
N ALA A 91 -4.51 3.63 10.56
CA ALA A 91 -3.07 3.44 10.49
C ALA A 91 -2.35 4.76 10.14
N ALA A 92 -2.93 5.56 9.24
CA ALA A 92 -2.39 6.87 8.87
C ALA A 92 -2.39 7.83 10.05
N GLN A 93 -3.49 7.87 10.81
CA GLN A 93 -3.58 8.71 12.00
C GLN A 93 -2.53 8.31 13.04
N TYR A 94 -2.31 7.01 13.21
CA TYR A 94 -1.27 6.53 14.11
C TYR A 94 0.12 6.94 13.62
N TYR A 95 0.38 6.85 12.32
CA TYR A 95 1.65 7.29 11.76
C TYR A 95 1.90 8.78 12.03
N MET A 96 0.88 9.60 11.80
CA MET A 96 0.97 11.04 12.05
C MET A 96 1.24 11.34 13.52
N TYR A 97 0.52 10.66 14.42
CA TYR A 97 0.71 10.81 15.85
C TYR A 97 2.15 10.43 16.26
N LYS A 98 2.59 9.25 15.82
CA LYS A 98 3.91 8.72 16.17
C LYS A 98 5.04 9.61 15.67
N ASN A 99 4.88 10.23 14.52
CA ASN A 99 5.90 11.08 13.90
C ASN A 99 5.67 12.57 14.17
N ARG A 100 4.77 12.89 15.08
CA ARG A 100 4.50 14.28 15.51
C ARG A 100 4.10 15.18 14.35
N ILE A 101 3.31 14.65 13.43
CA ILE A 101 2.78 15.39 12.30
C ILE A 101 1.43 15.96 12.70
N PRO A 102 1.20 17.28 12.53
CA PRO A 102 -0.09 17.89 12.89
C PRO A 102 -1.25 17.26 12.10
N PHE A 103 -2.41 17.08 12.74
CA PHE A 103 -3.58 16.49 12.07
C PHE A 103 -4.12 17.36 10.94
N ASP A 104 -3.80 18.64 10.93
CA ASP A 104 -4.21 19.54 9.85
C ASP A 104 -3.16 19.62 8.72
N ALA A 105 -2.08 18.83 8.81
CA ALA A 105 -1.11 18.75 7.73
C ALA A 105 -1.79 18.22 6.46
N PRO A 106 -1.48 18.78 5.28
CA PRO A 106 -2.06 18.27 4.04
C PRO A 106 -1.71 16.80 3.84
N CYS A 107 -2.72 15.97 3.70
CA CYS A 107 -2.51 14.55 3.42
C CYS A 107 -3.58 14.05 2.45
N ARG A 108 -3.27 12.94 1.79
CA ARG A 108 -4.21 12.34 0.86
C ARG A 108 -3.96 10.83 0.79
N PHE A 109 -4.96 10.13 0.30
CA PHE A 109 -4.93 8.67 0.18
C PHE A 109 -5.00 8.31 -1.30
N ASP A 110 -3.96 7.66 -1.79
CA ASP A 110 -3.86 7.24 -3.18
C ASP A 110 -3.93 5.72 -3.27
N VAL A 111 -4.43 5.22 -4.39
CA VAL A 111 -4.45 3.79 -4.67
C VAL A 111 -3.65 3.54 -5.94
N ALA A 112 -2.66 2.66 -5.84
CA ALA A 112 -1.89 2.21 -6.99
C ALA A 112 -2.42 0.84 -7.42
N GLY A 113 -3.13 0.81 -8.54
CA GLY A 113 -3.65 -0.41 -9.10
C GLY A 113 -2.67 -1.02 -10.08
N VAL A 114 -2.39 -2.31 -9.91
CA VAL A 114 -1.45 -3.04 -10.76
C VAL A 114 -2.20 -4.15 -11.49
N THR A 115 -2.21 -4.09 -12.83
CA THR A 115 -2.79 -5.11 -13.69
C THR A 115 -1.70 -5.54 -14.67
N GLY A 116 -1.15 -6.75 -14.45
CA GLY A 116 0.02 -7.18 -15.20
C GLY A 116 1.21 -6.26 -14.94
N GLU A 117 1.73 -5.61 -15.98
CA GLU A 117 2.82 -4.65 -15.85
C GLU A 117 2.33 -3.20 -15.83
N GLU A 118 1.04 -3.00 -16.00
CA GLU A 118 0.45 -1.68 -15.99
C GLU A 118 0.18 -1.22 -14.58
N ILE A 119 0.62 0.00 -14.27
CA ILE A 119 0.39 0.64 -12.97
C ILE A 119 -0.46 1.89 -13.20
N ARG A 120 -1.60 1.97 -12.50
CA ARG A 120 -2.48 3.13 -12.58
C ARG A 120 -2.69 3.67 -11.18
N VAL A 121 -2.43 4.96 -10.99
CA VAL A 121 -2.57 5.62 -9.70
C VAL A 121 -3.83 6.47 -9.69
N THR A 122 -4.69 6.23 -8.70
CA THR A 122 -5.85 7.08 -8.43
C THR A 122 -5.47 7.98 -7.27
N GLU A 123 -5.26 9.25 -7.55
CA GLU A 123 -4.93 10.23 -6.53
C GLU A 123 -6.18 10.61 -5.74
N ASN A 124 -6.02 10.80 -4.44
CA ASN A 124 -7.10 11.24 -3.55
C ASN A 124 -8.33 10.34 -3.69
N ALA A 125 -8.10 9.03 -3.63
CA ALA A 125 -9.14 8.03 -3.85
C ALA A 125 -10.20 8.02 -2.75
N PHE A 126 -9.83 8.43 -1.55
CA PHE A 126 -10.75 8.59 -0.42
C PHE A 126 -10.12 9.53 0.60
N TRP A 127 -10.87 9.93 1.62
CA TRP A 127 -10.36 10.85 2.64
C TRP A 127 -10.86 10.49 4.03
N MET A 128 -10.22 11.10 5.01
CA MET A 128 -10.54 10.89 6.43
C MET A 128 -11.94 11.38 6.80
#